data_010c4a5d3d5bd10980debeae2332a5cf
#
_entry.id   010c4a5d3d5bd10980debeae2332a5cf
#
_cell.length_a   1.000
_cell.length_b   1.000
_cell.length_c   1.000
_cell.angle_alpha   90.00
_cell.angle_beta   90.00
_cell.angle_gamma   90.00
#
_symmetry.space_group_name_H-M   'P 1'
#
loop_
_entity.id
_entity.type
_entity.pdbx_description
1 polymer ?
#
loop_
_entity_poly.entity_id
_entity_poly.type
_entity_poly.pdbx_seq_one_letter_code
_entity_poly.pdbx_strand_id
1 'polypeptide(L)'
;NNNIFRKGHTKLGFSSALLGSGMAFDFEMFHRISPTLEGSDLAKAVEIKLLEENIYTEYMQEIICYSKKQDSAQGYSRERQRWLSAQYNSTFLALRRLPLAFLQGKWDYCNKLFQWLLPSRFLLIACITIAAVIFTILDWTLSFKWYILLLLIIITFLMALPEGEINKRFKHAVWALPILIFASIF
;
A
#
# COMPACT_ATOMS: atom_id res chain seq x y z
N ASN A 1 3.70 -10.30 -0.39
CA ASN A 1 3.53 -8.95 -0.97
C ASN A 1 4.08 -7.83 -0.09
N ASN A 2 3.87 -7.88 1.21
CA ASN A 2 4.40 -6.86 2.12
C ASN A 2 5.93 -6.89 2.21
N ASN A 3 6.56 -8.05 2.10
CA ASN A 3 8.01 -8.18 2.23
C ASN A 3 8.77 -7.45 1.13
N ILE A 4 8.35 -7.54 -0.13
CA ILE A 4 9.07 -6.90 -1.24
C ILE A 4 9.04 -5.38 -1.09
N PHE A 5 7.86 -4.80 -0.87
CA PHE A 5 7.75 -3.35 -0.74
C PHE A 5 8.42 -2.83 0.53
N ARG A 6 8.21 -3.47 1.67
CA ARG A 6 8.81 -3.03 2.93
C ARG A 6 10.32 -3.22 2.95
N LYS A 7 10.79 -4.41 2.60
CA LYS A 7 12.20 -4.70 2.49
C LYS A 7 12.87 -3.84 1.41
N GLY A 8 12.19 -3.63 0.28
CA GLY A 8 12.68 -2.76 -0.79
C GLY A 8 12.83 -1.32 -0.32
N HIS A 9 11.83 -0.76 0.39
CA HIS A 9 11.93 0.61 0.95
C HIS A 9 13.05 0.74 1.96
N THR A 10 13.14 -0.18 2.91
CA THR A 10 14.23 -0.20 3.90
C THR A 10 15.61 -0.26 3.22
N LYS A 11 15.77 -1.10 2.20
CA LYS A 11 17.04 -1.20 1.45
C LYS A 11 17.37 0.06 0.63
N LEU A 12 16.36 0.81 0.20
CA LEU A 12 16.52 2.09 -0.51
C LEU A 12 16.69 3.27 0.43
N GLY A 13 16.68 3.05 1.75
CA GLY A 13 16.80 4.12 2.75
C GLY A 13 15.50 4.91 2.99
N PHE A 14 14.34 4.35 2.57
CA PHE A 14 13.03 4.93 2.85
C PHE A 14 12.34 4.21 4.01
N SER A 15 11.51 4.95 4.75
CA SER A 15 10.73 4.40 5.86
C SER A 15 9.73 3.35 5.40
N SER A 16 9.66 2.25 6.13
CA SER A 16 8.67 1.20 5.91
C SER A 16 7.28 1.62 6.40
N ALA A 17 6.23 1.05 5.84
CA ALA A 17 4.85 1.32 6.25
C ALA A 17 4.50 0.64 7.58
N LEU A 18 3.79 1.36 8.44
CA LEU A 18 3.20 0.82 9.67
C LEU A 18 1.85 0.16 9.38
N LEU A 19 1.63 -1.03 9.94
CA LEU A 19 0.41 -1.84 9.69
C LEU A 19 -0.42 -2.14 10.94
N GLY A 20 -0.32 -1.37 11.97
CA GLY A 20 -1.14 -1.56 13.16
C GLY A 20 -0.81 -2.79 14.04
N SER A 21 -0.24 -3.86 13.48
CA SER A 21 0.20 -5.04 14.23
C SER A 21 1.70 -5.27 14.10
N GLY A 22 2.36 -5.66 15.21
CA GLY A 22 3.79 -5.92 15.22
C GLY A 22 4.65 -4.66 15.06
N MET A 23 4.25 -3.57 15.69
CA MET A 23 5.02 -2.33 15.78
C MET A 23 5.72 -2.25 17.13
N ALA A 24 6.97 -1.81 17.13
CA ALA A 24 7.73 -1.50 18.32
C ALA A 24 8.25 -0.05 18.23
N PHE A 25 8.15 0.69 19.30
CA PHE A 25 8.57 2.07 19.39
C PHE A 25 9.43 2.28 20.64
N ASP A 26 10.33 3.22 20.56
CA ASP A 26 10.95 3.76 21.76
C ASP A 26 9.91 4.41 22.66
N PHE A 27 9.95 4.13 23.96
CA PHE A 27 8.91 4.57 24.89
C PHE A 27 8.89 6.10 25.03
N GLU A 28 10.04 6.73 25.18
CA GLU A 28 10.12 8.19 25.37
C GLU A 28 9.65 8.93 24.14
N MET A 29 10.07 8.48 22.96
CA MET A 29 9.64 9.02 21.68
C MET A 29 8.12 8.87 21.51
N PHE A 30 7.56 7.68 21.76
CA PHE A 30 6.13 7.45 21.62
C PHE A 30 5.30 8.26 22.62
N HIS A 31 5.75 8.37 23.86
CA HIS A 31 5.09 9.20 24.88
C HIS A 31 5.06 10.67 24.49
N ARG A 32 6.12 11.18 23.86
CA ARG A 32 6.19 12.57 23.36
C ARG A 32 5.21 12.83 22.22
N ILE A 33 5.07 11.93 21.25
CA ILE A 33 4.21 12.11 20.09
C ILE A 33 2.74 11.76 20.34
N SER A 34 2.48 10.86 21.28
CA SER A 34 1.14 10.33 21.59
C SER A 34 0.06 11.42 21.78
N PRO A 35 0.29 12.52 22.54
CA PRO A 35 -0.71 13.56 22.73
C PRO A 35 -1.04 14.35 21.45
N THR A 36 -0.17 14.31 20.45
CA THR A 36 -0.30 15.07 19.20
C THR A 36 -0.89 14.23 18.05
N LEU A 37 -1.25 12.97 18.31
CA LEU A 37 -1.80 12.09 17.30
C LEU A 37 -3.24 12.45 16.99
N GLU A 38 -3.50 12.75 15.73
CA GLU A 38 -4.82 13.07 15.20
C GLU A 38 -5.23 12.01 14.15
N GLY A 39 -6.47 11.56 14.22
CA GLY A 39 -7.02 10.67 13.20
C GLY A 39 -7.69 9.41 13.77
N SER A 40 -8.43 8.74 12.91
CA SER A 40 -9.18 7.52 13.25
C SER A 40 -8.32 6.24 13.23
N ASP A 41 -7.13 6.29 12.63
CA ASP A 41 -6.17 5.18 12.51
C ASP A 41 -4.85 5.57 13.18
N LEU A 42 -4.60 4.98 14.35
CA LEU A 42 -3.39 5.24 15.12
C LEU A 42 -2.11 4.95 14.33
N ALA A 43 -2.07 3.86 13.57
CA ALA A 43 -0.87 3.50 12.80
C ALA A 43 -0.53 4.59 11.77
N LYS A 44 -1.53 5.14 11.09
CA LYS A 44 -1.35 6.22 10.12
C LYS A 44 -0.97 7.55 10.78
N ALA A 45 -1.61 7.88 11.90
CA ALA A 45 -1.29 9.09 12.64
C ALA A 45 0.17 9.07 13.14
N VAL A 46 0.62 7.94 13.70
CA VAL A 46 2.01 7.74 14.10
C VAL A 46 2.94 7.81 12.89
N GLU A 47 2.61 7.15 11.78
CA GLU A 47 3.43 7.16 10.56
C GLU A 47 3.66 8.59 10.05
N ILE A 48 2.63 9.45 10.02
CA ILE A 48 2.75 10.85 9.63
C ILE A 48 3.70 11.59 10.57
N LYS A 49 3.53 11.43 11.89
CA LYS A 49 4.38 12.13 12.88
C LYS A 49 5.84 11.73 12.78
N LEU A 50 6.13 10.46 12.63
CA LEU A 50 7.49 9.96 12.43
C LEU A 50 8.14 10.58 11.20
N LEU A 51 7.39 10.64 10.08
CA LEU A 51 7.87 11.26 8.85
C LEU A 51 8.08 12.78 8.98
N GLU A 52 7.22 13.48 9.74
CA GLU A 52 7.39 14.91 10.04
C GLU A 52 8.66 15.18 10.84
N GLU A 53 8.98 14.31 11.79
CA GLU A 53 10.18 14.40 12.63
C GLU A 53 11.43 13.78 11.97
N ASN A 54 11.34 13.28 10.73
CA ASN A 54 12.40 12.53 10.04
C ASN A 54 12.90 11.31 10.79
N ILE A 55 12.01 10.65 11.54
CA ILE A 55 12.31 9.41 12.24
C ILE A 55 12.10 8.24 11.29
N TYR A 56 13.17 7.51 11.04
CA TYR A 56 13.17 6.37 10.13
C TYR A 56 12.51 5.14 10.75
N THR A 57 11.69 4.45 9.95
CA THR A 57 10.99 3.21 10.35
C THR A 57 11.56 2.03 9.59
N GLU A 58 12.18 1.09 10.29
CA GLU A 58 12.79 -0.10 9.70
C GLU A 58 11.83 -1.30 9.72
N TYR A 59 11.93 -2.14 8.69
CA TYR A 59 11.22 -3.41 8.61
C TYR A 59 12.13 -4.57 9.01
N MET A 60 11.84 -5.21 10.14
CA MET A 60 12.53 -6.41 10.60
C MET A 60 11.86 -7.66 10.04
N GLN A 61 12.52 -8.33 9.09
CA GLN A 61 12.00 -9.54 8.46
C GLN A 61 12.06 -10.77 9.37
N GLU A 62 13.00 -10.79 10.31
CA GLU A 62 13.25 -11.92 11.20
C GLU A 62 12.19 -12.10 12.27
N ILE A 63 11.43 -11.02 12.57
CA ILE A 63 10.40 -11.03 13.60
C ILE A 63 9.05 -11.32 12.97
N ILE A 64 8.45 -12.45 13.33
CA ILE A 64 7.15 -12.88 12.84
C ILE A 64 6.09 -12.56 13.89
N CYS A 65 5.15 -11.70 13.57
CA CYS A 65 4.00 -11.39 14.40
C CYS A 65 2.74 -12.10 13.87
N TYR A 66 2.11 -12.87 14.72
CA TYR A 66 0.84 -13.54 14.41
C TYR A 66 -0.33 -12.69 14.91
N SER A 67 -1.25 -12.33 14.03
CA SER A 67 -2.49 -11.66 14.39
C SER A 67 -3.68 -12.44 13.89
N LYS A 68 -4.70 -12.59 14.74
CA LYS A 68 -5.95 -13.23 14.35
C LYS A 68 -6.77 -12.24 13.52
N LYS A 69 -7.06 -12.58 12.27
CA LYS A 69 -7.97 -11.82 11.42
C LYS A 69 -9.41 -12.25 11.66
N GLN A 70 -10.36 -11.37 11.37
CA GLN A 70 -11.78 -11.72 11.41
C GLN A 70 -12.11 -12.73 10.30
N ASP A 71 -12.79 -13.82 10.69
CA ASP A 71 -13.13 -14.92 9.78
C ASP A 71 -14.40 -14.65 8.96
N SER A 72 -15.13 -13.56 9.24
CA SER A 72 -16.37 -13.23 8.53
C SER A 72 -16.14 -12.26 7.37
N ALA A 73 -16.74 -12.55 6.21
CA ALA A 73 -16.66 -11.69 5.01
C ALA A 73 -17.19 -10.26 5.28
N GLN A 74 -18.25 -10.13 6.10
CA GLN A 74 -18.79 -8.83 6.48
C GLN A 74 -17.86 -8.04 7.41
N GLY A 75 -17.20 -8.72 8.35
CA GLY A 75 -16.20 -8.11 9.23
C GLY A 75 -15.01 -7.58 8.43
N TYR A 76 -14.52 -8.37 7.47
CA TYR A 76 -13.44 -7.98 6.58
C TYR A 76 -13.79 -6.74 5.72
N SER A 77 -15.01 -6.70 5.16
CA SER A 77 -15.46 -5.56 4.36
C SER A 77 -15.52 -4.27 5.19
N ARG A 78 -16.08 -4.33 6.42
CA ARG A 78 -16.16 -3.17 7.32
C ARG A 78 -14.76 -2.69 7.75
N GLU A 79 -13.86 -3.61 8.08
CA GLU A 79 -12.48 -3.27 8.44
C GLU A 79 -11.76 -2.61 7.26
N ARG A 80 -11.94 -3.13 6.05
CA ARG A 80 -11.37 -2.55 4.83
C ARG A 80 -11.92 -1.15 4.54
N GLN A 81 -13.22 -0.93 4.68
CA GLN A 81 -13.82 0.40 4.51
C GLN A 81 -13.28 1.41 5.53
N ARG A 82 -13.17 1.02 6.80
CA ARG A 82 -12.55 1.87 7.83
C ARG A 82 -11.11 2.19 7.49
N TRP A 83 -10.34 1.21 7.09
CA TRP A 83 -8.95 1.39 6.71
C TRP A 83 -8.80 2.33 5.49
N LEU A 84 -9.62 2.17 4.46
CA LEU A 84 -9.62 3.05 3.30
C LEU A 84 -10.02 4.49 3.66
N SER A 85 -11.09 4.68 4.41
CA SER A 85 -11.53 6.02 4.84
C SER A 85 -10.46 6.71 5.69
N ALA A 86 -9.84 6.00 6.62
CA ALA A 86 -8.73 6.51 7.42
C ALA A 86 -7.52 6.88 6.56
N GLN A 87 -7.19 6.05 5.55
CA GLN A 87 -6.10 6.34 4.62
C GLN A 87 -6.37 7.61 3.82
N TYR A 88 -7.57 7.78 3.26
CA TYR A 88 -7.91 8.98 2.49
C TYR A 88 -7.89 10.24 3.35
N ASN A 89 -8.46 10.21 4.55
CA ASN A 89 -8.44 11.33 5.47
C ASN A 89 -7.01 11.71 5.87
N SER A 90 -6.20 10.74 6.22
CA SER A 90 -4.79 10.95 6.57
C SER A 90 -3.98 11.48 5.39
N THR A 91 -4.23 10.97 4.18
CA THR A 91 -3.58 11.44 2.95
C THR A 91 -3.94 12.90 2.67
N PHE A 92 -5.21 13.26 2.82
CA PHE A 92 -5.67 14.62 2.59
C PHE A 92 -5.06 15.64 3.58
N LEU A 93 -4.97 15.26 4.87
CA LEU A 93 -4.30 16.06 5.88
C LEU A 93 -2.81 16.23 5.57
N ALA A 94 -2.14 15.13 5.22
CA ALA A 94 -0.72 15.13 4.89
C ALA A 94 -0.41 15.93 3.60
N LEU A 95 -1.34 15.94 2.62
CA LEU A 95 -1.19 16.64 1.34
C LEU A 95 -1.04 18.15 1.54
N ARG A 96 -1.71 18.73 2.54
CA ARG A 96 -1.58 20.16 2.87
C ARG A 96 -0.16 20.55 3.23
N ARG A 97 0.62 19.66 3.81
CA ARG A 97 2.00 19.88 4.23
C ARG A 97 3.03 19.49 3.17
N LEU A 98 2.59 18.89 2.05
CA LEU A 98 3.48 18.45 0.98
C LEU A 98 4.39 19.56 0.43
N PRO A 99 3.90 20.78 0.11
CA PRO A 99 4.75 21.84 -0.43
C PRO A 99 5.88 22.21 0.54
N LEU A 100 5.56 22.31 1.83
CA LEU A 100 6.54 22.63 2.87
C LEU A 100 7.56 21.51 3.05
N ALA A 101 7.11 20.26 3.07
CA ALA A 101 7.97 19.08 3.18
C ALA A 101 8.94 18.97 1.98
N PHE A 102 8.46 19.27 0.77
CA PHE A 102 9.27 19.29 -0.43
C PHE A 102 10.38 20.37 -0.36
N LEU A 103 10.04 21.59 0.07
CA LEU A 103 10.99 22.67 0.26
C LEU A 103 12.02 22.39 1.36
N GLN A 104 11.63 21.61 2.38
CA GLN A 104 12.51 21.19 3.47
C GLN A 104 13.39 19.97 3.11
N GLY A 105 13.25 19.41 1.90
CA GLY A 105 14.01 18.23 1.47
C GLY A 105 13.61 16.93 2.16
N LYS A 106 12.39 16.84 2.70
CA LYS A 106 11.87 15.63 3.37
C LYS A 106 11.39 14.60 2.35
N TRP A 107 12.33 13.98 1.64
CA TRP A 107 12.07 13.06 0.55
C TRP A 107 11.27 11.83 0.97
N ASP A 108 11.49 11.33 2.19
CA ASP A 108 10.76 10.18 2.73
C ASP A 108 9.27 10.49 2.92
N TYR A 109 8.96 11.69 3.44
CA TYR A 109 7.59 12.19 3.53
C TYR A 109 6.90 12.28 2.16
N CYS A 110 7.58 12.87 1.18
CA CYS A 110 7.05 13.02 -0.18
C CYS A 110 6.82 11.66 -0.84
N ASN A 111 7.79 10.74 -0.75
CA ASN A 111 7.68 9.38 -1.28
C ASN A 111 6.50 8.62 -0.65
N LYS A 112 6.34 8.74 0.67
CA LYS A 112 5.25 8.06 1.38
C LYS A 112 3.88 8.60 0.99
N LEU A 113 3.76 9.92 0.90
CA LEU A 113 2.52 10.55 0.47
C LEU A 113 2.16 10.16 -0.96
N PHE A 114 3.14 10.09 -1.85
CA PHE A 114 2.95 9.61 -3.21
C PHE A 114 2.42 8.16 -3.22
N GLN A 115 2.96 7.27 -2.37
CA GLN A 115 2.45 5.90 -2.23
C GLN A 115 1.00 5.84 -1.75
N TRP A 116 0.60 6.75 -0.84
CA TRP A 116 -0.77 6.80 -0.35
C TRP A 116 -1.74 7.37 -1.39
N LEU A 117 -1.26 8.26 -2.25
CA LEU A 117 -2.05 8.85 -3.33
C LEU A 117 -2.31 7.85 -4.46
N LEU A 118 -1.41 6.88 -4.64
CA LEU A 118 -1.60 5.85 -5.65
C LEU A 118 -2.86 5.02 -5.37
N PRO A 119 -3.73 4.85 -6.37
CA PRO A 119 -4.92 4.02 -6.23
C PRO A 119 -4.55 2.58 -5.88
N SER A 120 -5.50 1.85 -5.32
CA SER A 120 -5.27 0.43 -5.01
C SER A 120 -4.77 -0.30 -6.27
N ARG A 121 -3.81 -1.20 -6.11
CA ARG A 121 -3.17 -1.93 -7.24
C ARG A 121 -4.19 -2.62 -8.14
N PHE A 122 -5.27 -3.10 -7.56
CA PHE A 122 -6.36 -3.73 -8.30
C PHE A 122 -7.11 -2.73 -9.18
N LEU A 123 -7.36 -1.51 -8.67
CA LEU A 123 -7.96 -0.43 -9.44
C LEU A 123 -7.05 -0.03 -10.61
N LEU A 124 -5.75 0.06 -10.39
CA LEU A 124 -4.78 0.39 -11.43
C LEU A 124 -4.76 -0.67 -12.53
N ILE A 125 -4.76 -1.96 -12.18
CA ILE A 125 -4.85 -3.06 -13.15
C ILE A 125 -6.17 -2.99 -13.92
N ALA A 126 -7.29 -2.73 -13.23
CA ALA A 126 -8.60 -2.60 -13.87
C ALA A 126 -8.62 -1.43 -14.87
N CYS A 127 -8.10 -0.25 -14.50
CA CYS A 127 -8.00 0.90 -15.38
C CYS A 127 -7.13 0.61 -16.62
N ILE A 128 -5.98 -0.04 -16.44
CA ILE A 128 -5.10 -0.41 -17.56
C ILE A 128 -5.78 -1.43 -18.49
N THR A 129 -6.48 -2.41 -17.91
CA THR A 129 -7.22 -3.40 -18.72
C THR A 129 -8.33 -2.74 -19.52
N ILE A 130 -9.11 -1.85 -18.91
CA ILE A 130 -10.16 -1.09 -19.58
C ILE A 130 -9.56 -0.21 -20.69
N ALA A 131 -8.47 0.49 -20.41
CA ALA A 131 -7.77 1.28 -21.42
C ALA A 131 -7.27 0.43 -22.59
N ALA A 132 -6.66 -0.73 -22.31
CA ALA A 132 -6.21 -1.65 -23.34
C ALA A 132 -7.37 -2.08 -24.27
N VAL A 133 -8.53 -2.42 -23.70
CA VAL A 133 -9.72 -2.80 -24.47
C VAL A 133 -10.24 -1.64 -25.31
N ILE A 134 -10.37 -0.45 -24.74
CA ILE A 134 -10.85 0.75 -25.45
C ILE A 134 -9.92 1.07 -26.64
N PHE A 135 -8.60 1.10 -26.40
CA PHE A 135 -7.63 1.40 -27.46
C PHE A 135 -7.55 0.29 -28.51
N THR A 136 -7.91 -0.95 -28.21
CA THR A 136 -8.00 -2.00 -29.22
C THR A 136 -9.08 -1.69 -30.27
N ILE A 137 -10.15 -0.99 -29.85
CA ILE A 137 -11.25 -0.61 -30.75
C ILE A 137 -10.92 0.67 -31.52
N LEU A 138 -10.22 1.62 -30.89
CA LEU A 138 -9.95 2.94 -31.45
C LEU A 138 -8.69 2.97 -32.33
N ASP A 139 -7.60 2.39 -31.86
CA ASP A 139 -6.29 2.39 -32.55
C ASP A 139 -5.44 1.21 -32.08
N TRP A 140 -5.19 0.27 -32.98
CA TRP A 140 -4.42 -0.94 -32.74
C TRP A 140 -2.97 -0.65 -32.32
N THR A 141 -2.35 0.39 -32.86
CA THR A 141 -0.95 0.75 -32.56
C THR A 141 -0.78 1.28 -31.14
N LEU A 142 -1.74 2.05 -30.64
CA LEU A 142 -1.77 2.52 -29.25
C LEU A 142 -2.08 1.39 -28.26
N SER A 143 -2.96 0.46 -28.67
CA SER A 143 -3.33 -0.72 -27.87
C SER A 143 -2.13 -1.57 -27.49
N PHE A 144 -1.16 -1.76 -28.38
CA PHE A 144 0.03 -2.57 -28.15
C PHE A 144 0.84 -2.09 -26.94
N LYS A 145 0.95 -0.78 -26.72
CA LYS A 145 1.63 -0.20 -25.57
C LYS A 145 0.95 -0.56 -24.25
N TRP A 146 -0.38 -0.56 -24.24
CA TRP A 146 -1.16 -0.92 -23.04
C TRP A 146 -1.08 -2.42 -22.72
N TYR A 147 -1.01 -3.28 -23.74
CA TYR A 147 -0.81 -4.72 -23.54
C TYR A 147 0.59 -5.03 -23.00
N ILE A 148 1.64 -4.33 -23.47
CA ILE A 148 2.99 -4.46 -22.91
C ILE A 148 3.00 -4.04 -21.43
N LEU A 149 2.36 -2.91 -21.11
CA LEU A 149 2.26 -2.45 -19.73
C LEU A 149 1.54 -3.46 -18.84
N LEU A 150 0.45 -4.03 -19.32
CA LEU A 150 -0.31 -5.08 -18.62
C LEU A 150 0.53 -6.34 -18.41
N LEU A 151 1.29 -6.76 -19.42
CA LEU A 151 2.22 -7.89 -19.32
C LEU A 151 3.29 -7.64 -18.26
N LEU A 152 3.91 -6.46 -18.25
CA LEU A 152 4.91 -6.08 -17.24
C LEU A 152 4.33 -6.10 -15.82
N ILE A 153 3.11 -5.64 -15.64
CA ILE A 153 2.44 -5.69 -14.33
C ILE A 153 2.20 -7.14 -13.91
N ILE A 154 1.75 -8.01 -14.82
CA ILE A 154 1.55 -9.44 -14.52
C ILE A 154 2.87 -10.09 -14.12
N ILE A 155 3.95 -9.86 -14.88
CA ILE A 155 5.29 -10.40 -14.57
C ILE A 155 5.73 -9.91 -13.18
N THR A 156 5.60 -8.61 -12.89
CA THR A 156 5.94 -8.05 -11.58
C THR A 156 5.14 -8.70 -10.46
N PHE A 157 3.85 -8.98 -10.70
CA PHE A 157 2.98 -9.64 -9.73
C PHE A 157 3.38 -11.10 -9.49
N LEU A 158 3.76 -11.81 -10.55
CA LEU A 158 4.25 -13.19 -10.46
C LEU A 158 5.59 -13.27 -9.70
N MET A 159 6.52 -12.36 -9.98
CA MET A 159 7.78 -12.27 -9.25
C MET A 159 7.60 -11.88 -7.77
N ALA A 160 6.50 -11.22 -7.43
CA ALA A 160 6.17 -10.83 -6.07
C ALA A 160 5.54 -11.96 -5.24
N LEU A 161 5.19 -13.10 -5.83
CA LEU A 161 4.62 -14.24 -5.13
C LEU A 161 5.73 -15.02 -4.40
N PRO A 162 5.56 -15.34 -3.11
CA PRO A 162 6.51 -16.18 -2.38
C PRO A 162 6.47 -17.62 -2.93
N GLU A 163 7.62 -18.21 -3.13
CA GLU A 163 7.80 -19.55 -3.73
C GLU A 163 6.98 -20.65 -3.02
N GLY A 164 6.78 -20.54 -1.71
CA GLY A 164 6.03 -21.52 -0.92
C GLY A 164 4.50 -21.52 -1.15
N GLU A 165 3.92 -20.44 -1.68
CA GLU A 165 2.47 -20.33 -1.95
C GLU A 165 2.11 -20.76 -3.38
N ILE A 166 3.05 -20.71 -4.31
CA ILE A 166 2.83 -21.05 -5.72
C ILE A 166 2.39 -22.50 -5.88
N ASN A 167 2.95 -23.41 -5.08
CA ASN A 167 2.73 -24.85 -5.25
C ASN A 167 1.39 -25.36 -4.67
N LYS A 168 0.78 -24.68 -3.69
CA LYS A 168 -0.42 -25.18 -2.99
C LYS A 168 -1.75 -24.54 -3.40
N ARG A 169 -1.76 -23.31 -3.91
CA ARG A 169 -3.00 -22.55 -4.14
C ARG A 169 -3.09 -21.79 -5.46
N PHE A 170 -2.19 -22.06 -6.41
CA PHE A 170 -2.15 -21.32 -7.68
C PHE A 170 -3.48 -21.33 -8.44
N LYS A 171 -4.15 -22.49 -8.51
CA LYS A 171 -5.47 -22.60 -9.16
C LYS A 171 -6.53 -21.73 -8.50
N HIS A 172 -6.55 -21.66 -7.17
CA HIS A 172 -7.50 -20.82 -6.44
C HIS A 172 -7.16 -19.33 -6.53
N ALA A 173 -5.90 -18.96 -6.62
CA ALA A 173 -5.46 -17.58 -6.76
C ALA A 173 -5.86 -16.99 -8.12
N VAL A 174 -5.76 -17.76 -9.20
CA VAL A 174 -6.16 -17.33 -10.55
C VAL A 174 -7.68 -17.09 -10.63
N TRP A 175 -8.50 -17.95 -10.00
CA TRP A 175 -9.96 -17.77 -9.95
C TRP A 175 -10.40 -16.66 -8.98
N ALA A 176 -9.60 -16.35 -7.97
CA ALA A 176 -9.88 -15.25 -7.05
C ALA A 176 -9.57 -13.87 -7.64
N LEU A 177 -8.71 -13.76 -8.66
CA LEU A 177 -8.35 -12.48 -9.29
C LEU A 177 -9.55 -11.66 -9.78
N PRO A 178 -10.49 -12.19 -10.58
CA PRO A 178 -11.66 -11.42 -11.02
C PRO A 178 -12.55 -11.00 -9.85
N ILE A 179 -12.71 -11.86 -8.83
CA ILE A 179 -13.50 -11.55 -7.63
C ILE A 179 -12.83 -10.42 -6.83
N LEU A 180 -11.51 -10.43 -6.70
CA LEU A 180 -10.76 -9.38 -6.02
C LEU A 180 -10.79 -8.05 -6.78
N ILE A 181 -10.80 -8.08 -8.11
CA ILE A 181 -10.96 -6.87 -8.94
C ILE A 181 -12.36 -6.28 -8.71
N PHE A 182 -13.41 -7.10 -8.78
CA PHE A 182 -14.79 -6.66 -8.50
C PHE A 182 -14.94 -6.10 -7.07
N ALA A 183 -14.44 -6.80 -6.07
CA ALA A 183 -14.48 -6.37 -4.67
C ALA A 183 -13.62 -5.13 -4.37
N SER A 184 -12.77 -4.69 -5.29
CA SER A 184 -11.97 -3.46 -5.11
C SER A 184 -12.67 -2.22 -5.68
N ILE A 185 -13.71 -2.40 -6.48
CA ILE A 185 -14.48 -1.32 -7.12
C ILE A 185 -15.70 -0.95 -6.26
N PHE A 186 -16.23 -1.90 -5.49
CA PHE A 186 -17.32 -1.73 -4.53
C PHE A 186 -16.85 -1.87 -3.09
#